data_a97e4ac3013360045e0d78d9d149c193
#
_entry.id   a97e4ac3013360045e0d78d9d149c193
#
_cell.length_a   1.000
_cell.length_b   1.000
_cell.length_c   1.000
_cell.angle_alpha   90.00
_cell.angle_beta   90.00
_cell.angle_gamma   90.00
#
_symmetry.space_group_name_H-M   'P 1'
#
loop_
_entity.id
_entity.type
_entity.pdbx_description
1 polymer ?
#
loop_
_entity_poly.entity_id
_entity_poly.type
_entity_poly.pdbx_seq_one_letter_code
_entity_poly.pdbx_strand_id
1 'polypeptide(L)'
;MRVYTNADIYGIEICGTLKNIIALTEGISEGLGYGGNAKAAIITRGLSEMFMLGGVLECNPTTFSSLAEMGDTIVTRVGKHSRNNRCGYLIGKGVPVSEAIEQVGMVVKGINTLLAALELSNKYQIDMPIVSSVYKIINRGIKPYDVVKELFDREQKDEVSKNSLREVFEKSVVKSVRSTGMKRVITYGTFDLLHYGHINLLRRAKALGDYLIVVLSSDEFNWNEKHKKTYFAYEQRKQLLEAIRYVDLVIPETNWQQKRSDMHEYYVDTFVMGGDWKGKFDFLKEEGVEVVYLPRTPEISSSQIKKDLYDANDVSRREN
;
A
#
# COMPACT_ATOMS: atom_id res chain seq x y z
N MET A 1 27.92 16.45 12.97
CA MET A 1 26.47 16.21 12.88
C MET A 1 26.14 15.89 11.43
N ARG A 2 25.46 14.78 11.11
CA ARG A 2 25.00 14.50 9.75
C ARG A 2 23.62 15.12 9.57
N VAL A 3 23.44 15.94 8.56
CA VAL A 3 22.15 16.56 8.20
C VAL A 3 21.59 15.78 7.02
N TYR A 4 20.34 15.35 7.13
CA TYR A 4 19.60 14.71 6.05
C TYR A 4 18.55 15.71 5.54
N THR A 5 18.40 15.82 4.23
CA THR A 5 17.40 16.67 3.57
C THR A 5 16.32 15.79 2.96
N ASN A 6 15.07 16.24 2.99
CA ASN A 6 13.96 15.60 2.32
C ASN A 6 13.20 16.65 1.50
N ALA A 7 12.90 16.35 0.26
CA ALA A 7 12.18 17.26 -0.66
C ALA A 7 10.65 17.12 -0.55
N ASP A 8 10.15 16.10 0.14
CA ASP A 8 8.72 15.83 0.34
C ASP A 8 8.17 16.67 1.49
N ILE A 9 7.90 17.94 1.22
CA ILE A 9 7.39 18.90 2.21
C ILE A 9 6.05 18.44 2.77
N TYR A 10 5.13 17.96 1.93
CA TYR A 10 3.81 17.50 2.36
C TYR A 10 3.90 16.28 3.27
N GLY A 11 4.71 15.29 2.93
CA GLY A 11 4.92 14.11 3.76
C GLY A 11 5.48 14.46 5.14
N ILE A 12 6.46 15.37 5.21
CA ILE A 12 7.03 15.87 6.47
C ILE A 12 5.97 16.57 7.33
N GLU A 13 5.14 17.42 6.73
CA GLU A 13 4.08 18.15 7.46
C GLU A 13 3.01 17.20 8.00
N ILE A 14 2.62 16.17 7.24
CA ILE A 14 1.68 15.13 7.68
C ILE A 14 2.25 14.35 8.85
N CYS A 15 3.50 13.90 8.74
CA CYS A 15 4.19 13.22 9.84
C CYS A 15 4.25 14.12 11.08
N GLY A 16 4.68 15.36 10.91
CA GLY A 16 4.77 16.36 11.98
C GLY A 16 3.42 16.63 12.67
N THR A 17 2.33 16.56 11.93
CA THR A 17 0.97 16.76 12.43
C THR A 17 0.45 15.55 13.18
N LEU A 18 0.43 14.39 12.53
CA LEU A 18 -0.18 13.17 13.07
C LEU A 18 0.62 12.58 14.24
N LYS A 19 1.95 12.71 14.27
CA LYS A 19 2.75 12.25 15.42
C LYS A 19 2.32 12.91 16.73
N ASN A 20 1.88 14.16 16.70
CA ASN A 20 1.41 14.87 17.88
C ASN A 20 0.06 14.32 18.39
N ILE A 21 -0.82 13.92 17.48
CA ILE A 21 -2.10 13.26 17.81
C ILE A 21 -1.84 11.87 18.39
N ILE A 22 -0.91 11.12 17.81
CA ILE A 22 -0.52 9.79 18.31
C ILE A 22 0.06 9.92 19.72
N ALA A 23 0.96 10.87 19.96
CA ALA A 23 1.55 11.10 21.28
C ALA A 23 0.49 11.50 22.33
N LEU A 24 -0.53 12.28 21.95
CA LEU A 24 -1.67 12.61 22.80
C LEU A 24 -2.48 11.35 23.15
N THR A 25 -2.74 10.48 22.15
CA THR A 25 -3.47 9.21 22.33
C THR A 25 -2.72 8.25 23.26
N GLU A 26 -1.41 8.14 23.10
CA GLU A 26 -0.56 7.36 24.00
C GLU A 26 -0.65 7.83 25.44
N GLY A 27 -0.60 9.16 25.65
CA GLY A 27 -0.78 9.75 26.96
C GLY A 27 -2.13 9.41 27.56
N ILE A 28 -3.22 9.52 26.82
CA ILE A 28 -4.57 9.15 27.25
C ILE A 28 -4.60 7.69 27.70
N SER A 29 -4.07 6.78 26.87
CA SER A 29 -4.01 5.34 27.17
C SER A 29 -3.20 5.07 28.46
N GLU A 30 -2.05 5.73 28.63
CA GLU A 30 -1.23 5.62 29.83
C GLU A 30 -1.95 6.15 31.08
N GLY A 31 -2.64 7.29 30.96
CA GLY A 31 -3.45 7.86 32.04
C GLY A 31 -4.58 6.93 32.49
N LEU A 32 -5.17 6.16 31.57
CA LEU A 32 -6.16 5.12 31.87
C LEU A 32 -5.55 3.86 32.51
N GLY A 33 -4.22 3.73 32.55
CA GLY A 33 -3.52 2.60 33.14
C GLY A 33 -3.19 1.46 32.16
N TYR A 34 -3.35 1.65 30.85
CA TYR A 34 -2.94 0.66 29.86
C TYR A 34 -1.41 0.57 29.75
N GLY A 35 -0.92 -0.65 29.56
CA GLY A 35 0.51 -0.97 29.51
C GLY A 35 1.16 -0.82 28.15
N GLY A 36 2.40 -1.32 28.03
CA GLY A 36 3.25 -1.20 26.83
C GLY A 36 2.64 -1.77 25.56
N ASN A 37 1.89 -2.88 25.64
CA ASN A 37 1.24 -3.49 24.46
C ASN A 37 0.18 -2.57 23.84
N ALA A 38 -0.62 -1.86 24.66
CA ALA A 38 -1.57 -0.88 24.18
C ALA A 38 -0.87 0.30 23.49
N LYS A 39 0.24 0.77 24.05
CA LYS A 39 1.07 1.81 23.43
C LYS A 39 1.59 1.34 22.05
N ALA A 40 2.13 0.13 21.97
CA ALA A 40 2.60 -0.42 20.70
C ALA A 40 1.49 -0.49 19.66
N ALA A 41 0.28 -0.95 20.04
CA ALA A 41 -0.87 -1.00 19.15
C ALA A 41 -1.30 0.39 18.65
N ILE A 42 -1.35 1.40 19.53
CA ILE A 42 -1.66 2.79 19.16
C ILE A 42 -0.62 3.33 18.16
N ILE A 43 0.65 3.04 18.39
CA ILE A 43 1.75 3.45 17.50
C ILE A 43 1.58 2.85 16.11
N THR A 44 1.47 1.54 16.04
CA THR A 44 1.34 0.82 14.77
C THR A 44 0.13 1.30 13.99
N ARG A 45 -1.01 1.48 14.67
CA ARG A 45 -2.22 1.99 14.07
C ARG A 45 -2.07 3.43 13.59
N GLY A 46 -1.48 4.30 14.40
CA GLY A 46 -1.22 5.69 14.04
C GLY A 46 -0.29 5.83 12.84
N LEU A 47 0.74 5.00 12.74
CA LEU A 47 1.60 4.94 11.56
C LEU A 47 0.80 4.49 10.33
N SER A 48 -0.09 3.51 10.45
CA SER A 48 -0.97 3.09 9.37
C SER A 48 -1.87 4.24 8.87
N GLU A 49 -2.44 5.05 9.80
CA GLU A 49 -3.22 6.23 9.44
C GLU A 49 -2.37 7.31 8.73
N MET A 50 -1.13 7.51 9.17
CA MET A 50 -0.19 8.40 8.46
C MET A 50 0.08 7.93 7.04
N PHE A 51 0.35 6.65 6.85
CA PHE A 51 0.59 6.07 5.53
C PHE A 51 -0.64 6.21 4.62
N MET A 52 -1.84 5.94 5.13
CA MET A 52 -3.07 6.07 4.33
C MET A 52 -3.29 7.52 3.89
N LEU A 53 -3.16 8.49 4.79
CA LEU A 53 -3.33 9.90 4.46
C LEU A 53 -2.24 10.38 3.50
N GLY A 54 -0.99 10.02 3.75
CA GLY A 54 0.14 10.35 2.89
C GLY A 54 0.00 9.78 1.48
N GLY A 55 -0.51 8.56 1.37
CA GLY A 55 -0.72 7.92 0.08
C GLY A 55 -1.78 8.64 -0.77
N VAL A 56 -2.90 9.04 -0.18
CA VAL A 56 -3.96 9.79 -0.89
C VAL A 56 -3.51 11.21 -1.26
N LEU A 57 -2.61 11.80 -0.47
CA LEU A 57 -2.01 13.11 -0.74
C LEU A 57 -0.74 13.02 -1.61
N GLU A 58 -0.46 11.82 -2.15
CA GLU A 58 0.63 11.56 -3.08
C GLU A 58 2.03 11.88 -2.52
N CYS A 59 2.19 11.75 -1.20
CA CYS A 59 3.48 11.92 -0.54
C CYS A 59 4.44 10.77 -0.84
N ASN A 60 5.73 11.00 -0.70
CA ASN A 60 6.72 9.94 -0.88
C ASN A 60 6.66 8.94 0.30
N PRO A 61 6.38 7.65 0.03
CA PRO A 61 6.30 6.63 1.08
C PRO A 61 7.55 6.49 1.93
N THR A 62 8.74 6.74 1.35
CA THR A 62 10.00 6.67 2.08
C THR A 62 10.12 7.75 3.15
N THR A 63 9.38 8.86 3.04
CA THR A 63 9.33 9.91 4.06
C THR A 63 8.80 9.36 5.37
N PHE A 64 7.74 8.56 5.33
CA PHE A 64 7.09 7.98 6.52
C PHE A 64 7.94 6.89 7.21
N SER A 65 8.85 6.24 6.48
CA SER A 65 9.78 5.22 7.00
C SER A 65 11.19 5.76 7.24
N SER A 66 11.43 7.05 6.99
CA SER A 66 12.74 7.64 7.17
C SER A 66 13.17 7.71 8.65
N LEU A 67 14.49 7.68 8.87
CA LEU A 67 15.07 7.82 10.22
C LEU A 67 14.68 9.13 10.90
N ALA A 68 14.48 10.20 10.12
CA ALA A 68 14.08 11.50 10.65
C ALA A 68 12.67 11.44 11.26
N GLU A 69 11.71 10.87 10.57
CA GLU A 69 10.31 10.85 11.00
C GLU A 69 10.01 9.70 11.97
N MET A 70 10.48 8.49 11.68
CA MET A 70 10.33 7.34 12.58
C MET A 70 11.17 7.52 13.83
N GLY A 71 12.39 8.05 13.71
CA GLY A 71 13.26 8.37 14.84
C GLY A 71 12.66 9.46 15.73
N ASP A 72 12.16 10.56 15.18
CA ASP A 72 11.52 11.63 15.94
C ASP A 72 10.20 11.17 16.58
N THR A 73 9.44 10.33 15.87
CA THR A 73 8.24 9.70 16.43
C THR A 73 8.59 8.79 17.61
N ILE A 74 9.68 8.03 17.58
CA ILE A 74 10.14 7.15 18.66
C ILE A 74 10.76 7.98 19.79
N VAL A 75 11.62 8.96 19.49
CA VAL A 75 12.32 9.79 20.48
C VAL A 75 11.35 10.72 21.23
N THR A 76 10.36 11.29 20.55
CA THR A 76 9.30 12.09 21.18
C THR A 76 8.51 11.29 22.22
N ARG A 77 8.56 9.96 22.16
CA ARG A 77 7.86 9.01 23.05
C ARG A 77 8.71 8.54 24.24
N VAL A 78 10.01 8.33 24.06
CA VAL A 78 10.90 7.90 25.13
C VAL A 78 11.18 9.06 26.11
N GLY A 79 10.99 10.30 25.67
CA GLY A 79 11.14 11.48 26.51
C GLY A 79 9.88 11.77 27.33
N LYS A 80 9.98 11.70 28.66
CA LYS A 80 8.95 12.20 29.62
C LYS A 80 8.57 13.68 29.43
N HIS A 81 9.07 14.32 28.37
CA HIS A 81 8.95 15.77 28.10
C HIS A 81 7.97 16.10 26.95
N SER A 82 7.31 15.10 26.33
CA SER A 82 6.31 15.39 25.30
C SER A 82 5.08 16.09 25.90
N ARG A 83 4.85 17.33 25.49
CA ARG A 83 3.66 18.12 25.87
C ARG A 83 2.36 17.44 25.51
N ASN A 84 2.29 16.85 24.32
CA ASN A 84 1.11 16.12 23.86
C ASN A 84 0.86 14.88 24.72
N ASN A 85 1.88 14.10 25.01
CA ASN A 85 1.76 12.91 25.87
C ASN A 85 1.34 13.30 27.29
N ARG A 86 1.97 14.36 27.90
CA ARG A 86 1.61 14.85 29.22
C ARG A 86 0.16 15.32 29.28
N CYS A 87 -0.31 16.06 28.27
CA CYS A 87 -1.70 16.52 28.23
C CYS A 87 -2.64 15.30 28.12
N GLY A 88 -2.33 14.34 27.24
CA GLY A 88 -3.09 13.10 27.11
C GLY A 88 -3.15 12.32 28.43
N TYR A 89 -2.03 12.20 29.15
CA TYR A 89 -1.98 11.52 30.45
C TYR A 89 -2.94 12.15 31.48
N LEU A 90 -2.96 13.48 31.57
CA LEU A 90 -3.87 14.19 32.46
C LEU A 90 -5.34 13.92 32.10
N ILE A 91 -5.67 13.98 30.78
CA ILE A 91 -7.01 13.66 30.26
C ILE A 91 -7.40 12.22 30.60
N GLY A 92 -6.48 11.27 30.41
CA GLY A 92 -6.68 9.87 30.77
C GLY A 92 -6.90 9.63 32.25
N LYS A 93 -6.32 10.47 33.11
CA LYS A 93 -6.56 10.48 34.54
C LYS A 93 -7.89 11.14 34.96
N GLY A 94 -8.67 11.64 34.00
CA GLY A 94 -9.97 12.26 34.23
C GLY A 94 -9.91 13.78 34.46
N VAL A 95 -8.76 14.41 34.23
CA VAL A 95 -8.65 15.88 34.28
C VAL A 95 -9.41 16.46 33.09
N PRO A 96 -10.25 17.48 33.27
CA PRO A 96 -10.93 18.17 32.19
C PRO A 96 -9.95 18.68 31.13
N VAL A 97 -10.33 18.62 29.84
CA VAL A 97 -9.45 18.97 28.70
C VAL A 97 -8.87 20.38 28.85
N SER A 98 -9.69 21.36 29.21
CA SER A 98 -9.26 22.76 29.43
C SER A 98 -8.21 22.88 30.52
N GLU A 99 -8.43 22.20 31.64
CA GLU A 99 -7.51 22.19 32.78
C GLU A 99 -6.21 21.44 32.45
N ALA A 100 -6.30 20.33 31.70
CA ALA A 100 -5.11 19.57 31.23
C ALA A 100 -4.22 20.43 30.33
N ILE A 101 -4.81 21.23 29.44
CA ILE A 101 -4.08 22.17 28.58
C ILE A 101 -3.40 23.24 29.42
N GLU A 102 -4.12 23.81 30.40
CA GLU A 102 -3.60 24.85 31.33
C GLU A 102 -2.43 24.32 32.16
N GLN A 103 -2.55 23.11 32.72
CA GLN A 103 -1.49 22.47 33.51
C GLN A 103 -0.22 22.16 32.69
N VAL A 104 -0.35 21.94 31.36
CA VAL A 104 0.80 21.80 30.47
C VAL A 104 1.49 23.14 30.26
N GLY A 105 0.76 24.27 30.34
CA GLY A 105 1.27 25.63 30.26
C GLY A 105 1.87 26.03 28.90
N MET A 106 1.67 25.25 27.87
CA MET A 106 2.22 25.45 26.53
C MET A 106 1.29 24.88 25.47
N VAL A 107 1.47 25.28 24.19
CA VAL A 107 0.67 24.82 23.05
C VAL A 107 0.75 23.28 22.89
N VAL A 108 -0.41 22.66 22.90
CA VAL A 108 -0.59 21.22 22.63
C VAL A 108 -0.93 21.04 21.15
N LYS A 109 0.09 20.82 20.31
CA LYS A 109 -0.08 20.78 18.85
C LYS A 109 -1.06 19.71 18.40
N GLY A 110 -1.10 18.54 19.06
CA GLY A 110 -2.01 17.45 18.72
C GLY A 110 -3.49 17.84 18.81
N ILE A 111 -3.87 18.75 19.72
CA ILE A 111 -5.24 19.28 19.82
C ILE A 111 -5.51 20.28 18.70
N ASN A 112 -4.59 21.18 18.43
CA ASN A 112 -4.77 22.23 17.42
C ASN A 112 -4.88 21.68 15.99
N THR A 113 -4.20 20.57 15.69
CA THR A 113 -4.18 19.96 14.37
C THR A 113 -5.27 18.91 14.15
N LEU A 114 -5.98 18.55 15.23
CA LEU A 114 -6.95 17.44 15.23
C LEU A 114 -8.11 17.66 14.25
N LEU A 115 -8.67 18.88 14.22
CA LEU A 115 -9.78 19.20 13.32
C LEU A 115 -9.36 19.10 11.84
N ALA A 116 -8.20 19.64 11.50
CA ALA A 116 -7.66 19.55 10.14
C ALA A 116 -7.42 18.09 9.70
N ALA A 117 -6.89 17.26 10.62
CA ALA A 117 -6.69 15.83 10.34
C ALA A 117 -8.04 15.11 10.11
N LEU A 118 -9.07 15.45 10.89
CA LEU A 118 -10.40 14.89 10.74
C LEU A 118 -11.07 15.33 9.43
N GLU A 119 -10.95 16.61 9.06
CA GLU A 119 -11.46 17.14 7.80
C GLU A 119 -10.80 16.46 6.58
N LEU A 120 -9.50 16.23 6.62
CA LEU A 120 -8.79 15.48 5.58
C LEU A 120 -9.27 14.02 5.52
N SER A 121 -9.43 13.36 6.68
CA SER A 121 -9.99 12.00 6.76
C SER A 121 -11.36 11.92 6.06
N ASN A 122 -12.27 12.86 6.37
CA ASN A 122 -13.61 12.92 5.77
C ASN A 122 -13.56 13.24 4.28
N LYS A 123 -12.76 14.23 3.87
CA LYS A 123 -12.62 14.66 2.47
C LYS A 123 -12.15 13.52 1.56
N TYR A 124 -11.21 12.72 2.05
CA TYR A 124 -10.61 11.62 1.29
C TYR A 124 -11.19 10.25 1.63
N GLN A 125 -12.22 10.20 2.51
CA GLN A 125 -12.89 8.98 2.96
C GLN A 125 -11.94 7.92 3.53
N ILE A 126 -10.95 8.36 4.31
CA ILE A 126 -9.97 7.49 4.96
C ILE A 126 -10.44 7.14 6.37
N ASP A 127 -10.44 5.86 6.73
CA ASP A 127 -10.72 5.42 8.11
C ASP A 127 -9.52 5.72 9.01
N MET A 128 -9.64 6.78 9.81
CA MET A 128 -8.61 7.23 10.77
C MET A 128 -9.14 7.13 12.20
N PRO A 129 -9.21 5.91 12.77
CA PRO A 129 -9.80 5.68 14.08
C PRO A 129 -9.08 6.36 15.23
N ILE A 130 -7.74 6.53 15.20
CA ILE A 130 -6.99 7.27 16.23
C ILE A 130 -7.43 8.73 16.22
N VAL A 131 -7.43 9.39 15.05
CA VAL A 131 -7.87 10.78 14.89
C VAL A 131 -9.31 10.96 15.36
N SER A 132 -10.22 10.08 14.91
CA SER A 132 -11.64 10.12 15.28
C SER A 132 -11.86 9.91 16.77
N SER A 133 -11.12 9.02 17.40
CA SER A 133 -11.20 8.74 18.85
C SER A 133 -10.76 9.94 19.67
N VAL A 134 -9.64 10.55 19.32
CA VAL A 134 -9.17 11.76 20.04
C VAL A 134 -10.15 12.91 19.85
N TYR A 135 -10.71 13.07 18.66
CA TYR A 135 -11.74 14.09 18.42
C TYR A 135 -12.99 13.90 19.30
N LYS A 136 -13.46 12.66 19.46
CA LYS A 136 -14.58 12.34 20.36
C LYS A 136 -14.29 12.76 21.80
N ILE A 137 -13.07 12.52 22.29
CA ILE A 137 -12.66 12.88 23.66
C ILE A 137 -12.56 14.41 23.79
N ILE A 138 -11.82 15.06 22.91
CA ILE A 138 -11.46 16.49 23.04
C ILE A 138 -12.65 17.40 22.73
N ASN A 139 -13.38 17.14 21.64
CA ASN A 139 -14.39 18.07 21.11
C ASN A 139 -15.82 17.67 21.48
N ARG A 140 -16.07 16.39 21.79
CA ARG A 140 -17.41 15.91 22.18
C ARG A 140 -17.53 15.56 23.67
N GLY A 141 -16.44 15.64 24.41
CA GLY A 141 -16.43 15.36 25.84
C GLY A 141 -16.76 13.92 26.23
N ILE A 142 -16.60 12.97 25.30
CA ILE A 142 -16.83 11.55 25.58
C ILE A 142 -15.72 11.04 26.50
N LYS A 143 -16.08 10.23 27.48
CA LYS A 143 -15.11 9.70 28.44
C LYS A 143 -13.99 8.93 27.75
N PRO A 144 -12.72 9.19 28.07
CA PRO A 144 -11.58 8.52 27.46
C PRO A 144 -11.65 7.00 27.53
N TYR A 145 -12.14 6.44 28.65
CA TYR A 145 -12.29 5.00 28.83
C TYR A 145 -13.22 4.37 27.79
N ASP A 146 -14.38 4.98 27.53
CA ASP A 146 -15.36 4.45 26.59
C ASP A 146 -14.83 4.46 25.15
N VAL A 147 -14.13 5.53 24.78
CA VAL A 147 -13.55 5.67 23.43
C VAL A 147 -12.39 4.70 23.20
N VAL A 148 -11.52 4.55 24.19
CA VAL A 148 -10.38 3.63 24.09
C VAL A 148 -10.87 2.18 24.05
N LYS A 149 -11.90 1.85 24.84
CA LYS A 149 -12.55 0.55 24.77
C LYS A 149 -13.13 0.29 23.37
N GLU A 150 -13.91 1.23 22.82
CA GLU A 150 -14.44 1.15 21.45
C GLU A 150 -13.32 0.91 20.43
N LEU A 151 -12.15 1.56 20.60
CA LEU A 151 -11.00 1.42 19.70
C LEU A 151 -10.41 0.00 19.74
N PHE A 152 -10.36 -0.64 20.92
CA PHE A 152 -9.85 -2.02 21.06
C PHE A 152 -10.88 -3.09 20.73
N ASP A 153 -12.18 -2.82 20.93
CA ASP A 153 -13.27 -3.74 20.64
C ASP A 153 -13.67 -3.74 19.15
N ARG A 154 -13.07 -2.87 18.32
CA ARG A 154 -13.30 -2.91 16.88
C ARG A 154 -12.91 -4.27 16.32
N GLU A 155 -13.80 -4.85 15.47
CA GLU A 155 -13.51 -6.07 14.72
C GLU A 155 -12.14 -5.98 14.06
N GLN A 156 -11.36 -7.04 14.20
CA GLN A 156 -10.10 -7.21 13.47
C GLN A 156 -10.41 -7.21 11.97
N LYS A 157 -10.38 -6.04 11.36
CA LYS A 157 -10.16 -5.97 9.92
C LYS A 157 -8.74 -6.46 9.70
N ASP A 158 -8.52 -7.25 8.63
CA ASP A 158 -7.17 -7.64 8.21
C ASP A 158 -6.24 -6.43 8.36
N GLU A 159 -5.16 -6.58 9.11
CA GLU A 159 -4.22 -5.53 9.53
C GLU A 159 -3.63 -4.77 8.34
N VAL A 160 -3.71 -5.40 7.21
CA VAL A 160 -3.56 -4.86 5.88
C VAL A 160 -4.79 -5.35 5.11
N SER A 161 -5.80 -4.50 4.93
CA SER A 161 -6.63 -4.64 3.73
C SER A 161 -5.62 -4.62 2.59
N LYS A 162 -5.27 -5.83 2.12
CA LYS A 162 -4.17 -6.07 1.17
C LYS A 162 -4.25 -5.19 -0.08
N ASN A 163 -5.42 -4.61 -0.33
CA ASN A 163 -5.69 -3.79 -1.49
C ASN A 163 -5.51 -2.29 -1.26
N SER A 164 -5.72 -1.72 -0.07
CA SER A 164 -5.69 -0.26 0.07
C SER A 164 -4.31 0.33 0.36
N LEU A 165 -3.54 -0.23 1.30
CA LEU A 165 -2.21 0.31 1.60
C LEU A 165 -1.20 -0.06 0.52
N ARG A 166 -1.27 -1.29 0.00
CA ARG A 166 -0.38 -1.74 -1.06
C ARG A 166 -0.65 -1.02 -2.38
N GLU A 167 -1.92 -0.85 -2.78
CA GLU A 167 -2.28 -0.08 -3.98
C GLU A 167 -1.90 1.40 -3.86
N VAL A 168 -2.14 2.01 -2.69
CA VAL A 168 -1.73 3.40 -2.43
C VAL A 168 -0.22 3.53 -2.42
N PHE A 169 0.50 2.57 -1.82
CA PHE A 169 1.97 2.52 -1.83
C PHE A 169 2.51 2.31 -3.25
N GLU A 170 1.93 1.36 -3.97
CA GLU A 170 2.31 1.03 -5.35
C GLU A 170 2.06 2.22 -6.27
N LYS A 171 0.91 2.90 -6.16
CA LYS A 171 0.59 4.14 -6.92
C LYS A 171 1.53 5.31 -6.59
N SER A 172 1.87 5.49 -5.32
CA SER A 172 2.77 6.58 -4.91
C SER A 172 4.24 6.31 -5.26
N VAL A 173 4.70 5.05 -5.16
CA VAL A 173 6.02 4.64 -5.65
C VAL A 173 6.11 4.84 -7.16
N VAL A 174 5.08 4.42 -7.91
CA VAL A 174 5.00 4.61 -9.35
C VAL A 174 5.10 6.10 -9.73
N LYS A 175 4.50 7.00 -8.96
CA LYS A 175 4.50 8.45 -9.23
C LYS A 175 5.81 9.15 -8.81
N SER A 176 6.41 8.77 -7.68
CA SER A 176 7.69 9.34 -7.21
C SER A 176 8.86 9.01 -8.15
N VAL A 177 8.78 7.88 -8.84
CA VAL A 177 9.78 7.44 -9.82
C VAL A 177 9.74 8.26 -11.12
N ARG A 178 8.67 9.05 -11.40
CA ARG A 178 8.61 9.95 -12.57
C ARG A 178 9.71 11.03 -12.56
N SER A 179 10.16 11.42 -11.38
CA SER A 179 11.26 12.40 -11.23
C SER A 179 12.64 11.84 -11.55
N THR A 180 12.78 10.50 -11.72
CA THR A 180 14.07 9.84 -11.94
C THR A 180 14.36 9.49 -13.39
N GLY A 181 13.41 9.76 -14.33
CA GLY A 181 13.58 9.41 -15.76
C GLY A 181 13.55 7.90 -16.04
N MET A 182 13.07 7.06 -15.12
CA MET A 182 12.99 5.61 -15.30
C MET A 182 11.97 5.23 -16.37
N LYS A 183 12.37 4.40 -17.32
CA LYS A 183 11.50 3.84 -18.37
C LYS A 183 10.67 2.67 -17.84
N ARG A 184 9.33 2.75 -17.96
CA ARG A 184 8.38 1.77 -17.45
C ARG A 184 7.82 0.90 -18.55
N VAL A 185 7.85 -0.39 -18.28
CA VAL A 185 7.37 -1.43 -19.18
C VAL A 185 6.20 -2.15 -18.54
N ILE A 186 5.14 -2.41 -19.29
CA ILE A 186 4.00 -3.19 -18.84
C ILE A 186 3.75 -4.40 -19.74
N THR A 187 3.36 -5.53 -19.15
CA THR A 187 2.95 -6.72 -19.88
C THR A 187 1.76 -7.39 -19.22
N TYR A 188 0.93 -8.07 -20.00
CA TYR A 188 -0.30 -8.71 -19.55
C TYR A 188 -0.25 -10.21 -19.77
N GLY A 189 -0.85 -10.98 -18.86
CA GLY A 189 -0.95 -12.41 -19.05
C GLY A 189 -1.63 -13.17 -17.94
N THR A 190 -1.97 -14.42 -18.22
CA THR A 190 -2.53 -15.35 -17.21
C THR A 190 -1.43 -15.97 -16.35
N PHE A 191 -0.25 -16.21 -16.90
CA PHE A 191 0.94 -16.78 -16.23
C PHE A 191 0.64 -18.05 -15.41
N ASP A 192 -0.26 -18.89 -15.93
CA ASP A 192 -0.59 -20.18 -15.30
C ASP A 192 0.49 -21.21 -15.57
N LEU A 193 0.78 -22.09 -14.60
CA LEU A 193 1.88 -23.05 -14.66
C LEU A 193 3.18 -22.38 -15.12
N LEU A 194 3.69 -21.47 -14.30
CA LEU A 194 4.87 -20.66 -14.62
C LEU A 194 6.01 -21.54 -15.16
N HIS A 195 6.50 -21.21 -16.35
CA HIS A 195 7.50 -21.98 -17.07
C HIS A 195 8.56 -21.09 -17.73
N TYR A 196 9.60 -21.70 -18.27
CA TYR A 196 10.75 -21.01 -18.88
C TYR A 196 10.34 -19.99 -19.97
N GLY A 197 9.30 -20.28 -20.76
CA GLY A 197 8.78 -19.33 -21.75
C GLY A 197 8.26 -18.03 -21.13
N HIS A 198 7.60 -18.11 -19.98
CA HIS A 198 7.19 -16.94 -19.23
C HIS A 198 8.39 -16.16 -18.69
N ILE A 199 9.38 -16.85 -18.11
CA ILE A 199 10.62 -16.23 -17.61
C ILE A 199 11.35 -15.47 -18.72
N ASN A 200 11.46 -16.06 -19.92
CA ASN A 200 12.07 -15.41 -21.08
C ASN A 200 11.31 -14.17 -21.53
N LEU A 201 9.96 -14.23 -21.57
CA LEU A 201 9.13 -13.06 -21.87
C LEU A 201 9.41 -11.93 -20.89
N LEU A 202 9.34 -12.23 -19.58
CA LEU A 202 9.54 -11.25 -18.50
C LEU A 202 10.96 -10.66 -18.53
N ARG A 203 11.99 -11.49 -18.73
CA ARG A 203 13.38 -11.03 -18.87
C ARG A 203 13.56 -10.07 -20.05
N ARG A 204 12.96 -10.39 -21.19
CA ARG A 204 13.04 -9.56 -22.42
C ARG A 204 12.20 -8.31 -22.30
N ALA A 205 11.03 -8.36 -21.66
CA ALA A 205 10.23 -7.18 -21.34
C ALA A 205 10.99 -6.24 -20.40
N LYS A 206 11.60 -6.77 -19.32
CA LYS A 206 12.43 -5.99 -18.38
C LYS A 206 13.61 -5.30 -19.06
N ALA A 207 14.20 -5.91 -20.07
CA ALA A 207 15.32 -5.34 -20.83
C ALA A 207 14.94 -4.12 -21.70
N LEU A 208 13.64 -3.81 -21.84
CA LEU A 208 13.13 -2.65 -22.56
C LEU A 208 12.98 -1.41 -21.67
N GLY A 209 13.19 -1.55 -20.36
CA GLY A 209 13.12 -0.43 -19.42
C GLY A 209 13.61 -0.78 -18.03
N ASP A 210 13.47 0.18 -17.13
CA ASP A 210 14.01 0.11 -15.78
C ASP A 210 13.03 -0.52 -14.78
N TYR A 211 11.73 -0.51 -15.08
CA TYR A 211 10.68 -0.98 -14.19
C TYR A 211 9.64 -1.80 -14.96
N LEU A 212 9.43 -3.07 -14.57
CA LEU A 212 8.49 -3.97 -15.23
C LEU A 212 7.25 -4.21 -14.38
N ILE A 213 6.10 -3.82 -14.93
CA ILE A 213 4.77 -4.05 -14.38
C ILE A 213 4.17 -5.28 -15.08
N VAL A 214 3.71 -6.25 -14.30
CA VAL A 214 3.01 -7.43 -14.82
C VAL A 214 1.55 -7.36 -14.41
N VAL A 215 0.67 -7.28 -15.39
CA VAL A 215 -0.79 -7.29 -15.17
C VAL A 215 -1.27 -8.72 -15.28
N LEU A 216 -1.63 -9.29 -14.13
CA LEU A 216 -2.00 -10.69 -13.99
C LEU A 216 -3.52 -10.86 -14.05
N SER A 217 -4.01 -11.64 -14.99
CA SER A 217 -5.45 -11.91 -15.11
C SER A 217 -6.04 -12.54 -13.86
N SER A 218 -7.10 -11.94 -13.30
CA SER A 218 -7.84 -12.50 -12.18
C SER A 218 -8.52 -13.82 -12.54
N ASP A 219 -8.90 -14.63 -11.56
CA ASP A 219 -9.58 -15.90 -11.81
C ASP A 219 -10.96 -15.68 -12.43
N GLU A 220 -11.67 -14.63 -11.96
CA GLU A 220 -12.97 -14.24 -12.51
C GLU A 220 -12.86 -13.80 -13.96
N PHE A 221 -11.88 -12.95 -14.28
CA PHE A 221 -11.64 -12.50 -15.66
C PHE A 221 -11.23 -13.64 -16.59
N ASN A 222 -10.40 -14.57 -16.11
CA ASN A 222 -10.05 -15.77 -16.89
C ASN A 222 -11.26 -16.64 -17.15
N TRP A 223 -12.16 -16.80 -16.16
CA TRP A 223 -13.35 -17.62 -16.32
C TRP A 223 -14.40 -16.97 -17.21
N ASN A 224 -14.77 -15.71 -16.90
CA ASN A 224 -15.87 -15.01 -17.58
C ASN A 224 -15.52 -14.58 -19.02
N GLU A 225 -14.31 -14.03 -19.22
CA GLU A 225 -13.93 -13.38 -20.45
C GLU A 225 -13.00 -14.22 -21.35
N LYS A 226 -12.12 -15.01 -20.74
CA LYS A 226 -11.17 -15.85 -21.48
C LYS A 226 -11.61 -17.32 -21.60
N HIS A 227 -12.69 -17.71 -20.89
CA HIS A 227 -13.20 -19.09 -20.83
C HIS A 227 -12.09 -20.10 -20.48
N LYS A 228 -11.19 -19.72 -19.57
CA LYS A 228 -10.05 -20.52 -19.14
C LYS A 228 -10.09 -20.76 -17.65
N LYS A 229 -9.93 -22.02 -17.24
CA LYS A 229 -9.66 -22.39 -15.85
C LYS A 229 -8.16 -22.47 -15.64
N THR A 230 -7.65 -21.70 -14.67
CA THR A 230 -6.25 -21.76 -14.27
C THR A 230 -6.00 -22.95 -13.35
N TYR A 231 -4.77 -23.48 -13.34
CA TYR A 231 -4.36 -24.51 -12.41
C TYR A 231 -4.10 -23.92 -11.01
N PHE A 232 -3.36 -22.81 -10.97
CA PHE A 232 -3.12 -22.06 -9.74
C PHE A 232 -4.11 -20.91 -9.61
N ALA A 233 -4.61 -20.67 -8.39
CA ALA A 233 -5.42 -19.50 -8.08
C ALA A 233 -4.61 -18.20 -8.26
N TYR A 234 -5.30 -17.07 -8.42
CA TYR A 234 -4.71 -15.76 -8.64
C TYR A 234 -3.59 -15.44 -7.63
N GLU A 235 -3.84 -15.62 -6.34
CA GLU A 235 -2.85 -15.31 -5.30
C GLU A 235 -1.57 -16.15 -5.40
N GLN A 236 -1.69 -17.44 -5.76
CA GLN A 236 -0.54 -18.31 -5.98
C GLN A 236 0.28 -17.87 -7.21
N ARG A 237 -0.39 -17.53 -8.31
CA ARG A 237 0.27 -17.03 -9.53
C ARG A 237 0.94 -15.69 -9.29
N LYS A 238 0.33 -14.82 -8.47
CA LYS A 238 0.88 -13.54 -8.04
C LYS A 238 2.16 -13.72 -7.24
N GLN A 239 2.15 -14.59 -6.22
CA GLN A 239 3.32 -14.90 -5.40
C GLN A 239 4.49 -15.44 -6.24
N LEU A 240 4.19 -16.31 -7.21
CA LEU A 240 5.22 -16.83 -8.12
C LEU A 240 5.85 -15.74 -8.98
N LEU A 241 5.04 -14.79 -9.48
CA LEU A 241 5.53 -13.66 -10.28
C LEU A 241 6.35 -12.68 -9.43
N GLU A 242 5.91 -12.39 -8.23
CA GLU A 242 6.61 -11.49 -7.28
C GLU A 242 7.99 -12.03 -6.85
N ALA A 243 8.18 -13.35 -6.90
CA ALA A 243 9.48 -13.98 -6.64
C ALA A 243 10.45 -13.89 -7.84
N ILE A 244 9.99 -13.43 -9.02
CA ILE A 244 10.83 -13.32 -10.21
C ILE A 244 11.60 -12.00 -10.20
N ARG A 245 12.91 -12.05 -10.17
CA ARG A 245 13.81 -10.89 -10.12
C ARG A 245 13.63 -9.85 -11.24
N TYR A 246 12.91 -10.18 -12.32
CA TYR A 246 12.63 -9.27 -13.43
C TYR A 246 11.35 -8.48 -13.25
N VAL A 247 10.52 -8.86 -12.27
CA VAL A 247 9.20 -8.26 -12.01
C VAL A 247 9.32 -7.29 -10.85
N ASP A 248 8.92 -6.05 -11.06
CA ASP A 248 8.96 -5.01 -10.03
C ASP A 248 7.59 -4.82 -9.39
N LEU A 249 6.50 -5.05 -10.16
CA LEU A 249 5.13 -4.87 -9.70
C LEU A 249 4.19 -5.88 -10.37
N VAL A 250 3.25 -6.45 -9.60
CA VAL A 250 2.17 -7.30 -10.12
C VAL A 250 0.82 -6.69 -9.74
N ILE A 251 0.00 -6.36 -10.76
CA ILE A 251 -1.35 -5.81 -10.57
C ILE A 251 -2.42 -6.71 -11.23
N PRO A 252 -3.70 -6.65 -10.78
CA PRO A 252 -4.75 -7.49 -11.34
C PRO A 252 -5.24 -7.00 -12.70
N GLU A 253 -5.51 -7.94 -13.64
CA GLU A 253 -6.31 -7.71 -14.83
C GLU A 253 -7.75 -8.17 -14.55
N THR A 254 -8.69 -7.24 -14.54
CA THR A 254 -10.11 -7.50 -14.24
C THR A 254 -11.03 -7.33 -15.45
N ASN A 255 -10.60 -6.57 -16.45
CA ASN A 255 -11.34 -6.35 -17.68
C ASN A 255 -10.42 -5.98 -18.87
N TRP A 256 -10.94 -6.05 -20.10
CA TRP A 256 -10.17 -5.72 -21.31
C TRP A 256 -9.88 -4.22 -21.45
N GLN A 257 -10.78 -3.37 -20.95
CA GLN A 257 -10.75 -1.92 -21.16
C GLN A 257 -9.70 -1.22 -20.28
N GLN A 258 -9.30 -1.84 -19.17
CA GLN A 258 -8.31 -1.24 -18.25
C GLN A 258 -6.95 -0.94 -18.89
N LYS A 259 -6.64 -1.53 -20.05
CA LYS A 259 -5.35 -1.29 -20.71
C LYS A 259 -5.06 0.18 -21.00
N ARG A 260 -6.08 0.96 -21.43
CA ARG A 260 -5.91 2.41 -21.63
C ARG A 260 -5.68 3.14 -20.31
N SER A 261 -6.50 2.86 -19.30
CA SER A 261 -6.35 3.49 -17.98
C SER A 261 -5.02 3.15 -17.32
N ASP A 262 -4.58 1.89 -17.44
CA ASP A 262 -3.30 1.44 -16.87
C ASP A 262 -2.10 2.19 -17.49
N MET A 263 -2.14 2.53 -18.80
CA MET A 263 -1.06 3.31 -19.43
C MET A 263 -0.89 4.67 -18.75
N HIS A 264 -1.99 5.33 -18.44
CA HIS A 264 -1.99 6.63 -17.77
C HIS A 264 -1.71 6.51 -16.27
N GLU A 265 -2.37 5.57 -15.60
CA GLU A 265 -2.26 5.39 -14.15
C GLU A 265 -0.85 5.03 -13.73
N TYR A 266 -0.19 4.15 -14.50
CA TYR A 266 1.16 3.68 -14.19
C TYR A 266 2.25 4.41 -14.99
N TYR A 267 1.90 5.44 -15.78
CA TYR A 267 2.83 6.22 -16.60
C TYR A 267 3.73 5.33 -17.46
N VAL A 268 3.13 4.46 -18.23
CA VAL A 268 3.81 3.45 -19.04
C VAL A 268 4.47 4.06 -20.26
N ASP A 269 5.74 3.74 -20.50
CA ASP A 269 6.46 4.14 -21.72
C ASP A 269 6.39 3.06 -22.80
N THR A 270 6.40 1.77 -22.39
CA THR A 270 6.42 0.65 -23.33
C THR A 270 5.43 -0.45 -22.92
N PHE A 271 4.50 -0.77 -23.80
CA PHE A 271 3.59 -1.91 -23.67
C PHE A 271 4.17 -3.11 -24.40
N VAL A 272 4.25 -4.26 -23.73
CA VAL A 272 4.86 -5.49 -24.27
C VAL A 272 3.86 -6.63 -24.26
N MET A 273 3.74 -7.34 -25.38
CA MET A 273 2.94 -8.56 -25.48
C MET A 273 3.66 -9.65 -26.26
N GLY A 274 3.19 -10.89 -26.13
CA GLY A 274 3.63 -12.00 -26.98
C GLY A 274 3.24 -11.80 -28.45
N GLY A 275 4.04 -12.33 -29.37
CA GLY A 275 3.83 -12.20 -30.82
C GLY A 275 2.49 -12.69 -31.35
N ASP A 276 1.82 -13.60 -30.63
CA ASP A 276 0.47 -14.09 -30.97
C ASP A 276 -0.60 -12.97 -30.99
N TRP A 277 -0.28 -11.83 -30.34
CA TRP A 277 -1.16 -10.66 -30.20
C TRP A 277 -0.80 -9.51 -31.15
N LYS A 278 0.10 -9.76 -32.11
CA LYS A 278 0.61 -8.73 -33.02
C LYS A 278 -0.52 -7.93 -33.67
N GLY A 279 -0.46 -6.60 -33.55
CA GLY A 279 -1.41 -5.65 -34.11
C GLY A 279 -2.68 -5.41 -33.27
N LYS A 280 -3.02 -6.28 -32.30
CA LYS A 280 -4.26 -6.16 -31.53
C LYS A 280 -4.27 -5.00 -30.52
N PHE A 281 -3.12 -4.54 -30.13
CA PHE A 281 -2.96 -3.45 -29.12
C PHE A 281 -2.29 -2.20 -29.70
N ASP A 282 -2.22 -2.08 -31.02
CA ASP A 282 -1.59 -0.93 -31.68
C ASP A 282 -2.31 0.39 -31.41
N PHE A 283 -3.58 0.33 -30.99
CA PHE A 283 -4.34 1.50 -30.54
C PHE A 283 -3.73 2.20 -29.31
N LEU A 284 -2.89 1.53 -28.52
CA LEU A 284 -2.20 2.12 -27.39
C LEU A 284 -1.09 3.10 -27.81
N LYS A 285 -0.67 3.08 -29.09
CA LYS A 285 0.24 4.09 -29.64
C LYS A 285 -0.37 5.49 -29.64
N GLU A 286 -1.72 5.58 -29.73
CA GLU A 286 -2.45 6.85 -29.62
C GLU A 286 -2.33 7.48 -28.23
N GLU A 287 -2.05 6.67 -27.20
CA GLU A 287 -1.81 7.11 -25.82
C GLU A 287 -0.33 7.51 -25.58
N GLY A 288 0.50 7.55 -26.63
CA GLY A 288 1.92 7.92 -26.54
C GLY A 288 2.83 6.79 -26.04
N VAL A 289 2.33 5.55 -26.04
CA VAL A 289 3.05 4.36 -25.54
C VAL A 289 3.71 3.60 -26.68
N GLU A 290 4.96 3.20 -26.53
CA GLU A 290 5.63 2.28 -27.46
C GLU A 290 5.03 0.87 -27.33
N VAL A 291 4.59 0.27 -28.43
CA VAL A 291 4.00 -1.08 -28.43
C VAL A 291 4.96 -2.08 -29.06
N VAL A 292 5.39 -3.07 -28.27
CA VAL A 292 6.38 -4.09 -28.66
C VAL A 292 5.77 -5.48 -28.58
N TYR A 293 5.92 -6.27 -29.65
CA TYR A 293 5.51 -7.67 -29.69
C TYR A 293 6.73 -8.58 -29.71
N LEU A 294 6.91 -9.36 -28.64
CA LEU A 294 8.05 -10.26 -28.49
C LEU A 294 7.75 -11.63 -29.10
N PRO A 295 8.65 -12.19 -29.91
CA PRO A 295 8.47 -13.53 -30.47
C PRO A 295 8.39 -14.56 -29.32
N ARG A 296 7.57 -15.59 -29.55
CA ARG A 296 7.36 -16.67 -28.58
C ARG A 296 8.65 -17.47 -28.37
N THR A 297 8.85 -17.95 -27.15
CA THR A 297 9.88 -18.95 -26.89
C THR A 297 9.44 -20.28 -27.51
N PRO A 298 10.24 -20.90 -28.43
CA PRO A 298 9.89 -22.16 -29.04
C PRO A 298 9.71 -23.29 -28.01
N GLU A 299 8.96 -24.32 -28.42
CA GLU A 299 8.85 -25.61 -27.73
C GLU A 299 8.27 -25.62 -26.32
N ILE A 300 7.74 -24.50 -25.83
CA ILE A 300 7.13 -24.47 -24.47
C ILE A 300 5.87 -23.62 -24.44
N SER A 301 4.81 -24.18 -23.86
CA SER A 301 3.58 -23.44 -23.52
C SER A 301 2.83 -24.11 -22.36
N SER A 302 2.03 -23.34 -21.63
CA SER A 302 1.16 -23.90 -20.58
C SER A 302 0.20 -24.97 -21.12
N SER A 303 -0.27 -24.83 -22.38
CA SER A 303 -1.13 -25.84 -23.03
C SER A 303 -0.38 -27.13 -23.31
N GLN A 304 0.88 -27.03 -23.76
CA GLN A 304 1.72 -28.22 -23.99
C GLN A 304 2.02 -28.94 -22.67
N ILE A 305 2.40 -28.19 -21.62
CA ILE A 305 2.65 -28.77 -20.30
C ILE A 305 1.43 -29.50 -19.76
N LYS A 306 0.22 -28.90 -19.89
CA LYS A 306 -1.04 -29.54 -19.47
C LYS A 306 -1.29 -30.83 -20.23
N LYS A 307 -1.02 -30.85 -21.54
CA LYS A 307 -1.16 -32.04 -22.39
C LYS A 307 -0.17 -33.14 -21.98
N ASP A 308 1.10 -32.78 -21.81
CA ASP A 308 2.15 -33.73 -21.46
C ASP A 308 1.89 -34.40 -20.12
N LEU A 309 1.42 -33.62 -19.13
CA LEU A 309 1.01 -34.13 -17.81
C LEU A 309 -0.21 -35.05 -17.89
N TYR A 310 -1.16 -34.76 -18.78
CA TYR A 310 -2.33 -35.61 -18.98
C TYR A 310 -1.92 -36.94 -19.63
N ASP A 311 -1.13 -36.89 -20.70
CA ASP A 311 -0.64 -38.08 -21.44
C ASP A 311 0.22 -38.97 -20.53
N ALA A 312 1.09 -38.40 -19.69
CA ALA A 312 1.89 -39.15 -18.72
C ALA A 312 1.02 -39.88 -17.67
N ASN A 313 -0.07 -39.29 -17.21
CA ASN A 313 -1.00 -39.92 -16.28
C ASN A 313 -1.82 -41.06 -16.93
N ASP A 314 -2.09 -40.98 -18.27
CA ASP A 314 -2.82 -42.02 -18.97
C ASP A 314 -1.96 -43.27 -19.24
N VAL A 315 -0.66 -43.09 -19.47
CA VAL A 315 0.32 -44.18 -19.59
C VAL A 315 0.45 -44.93 -18.28
N SER A 316 0.57 -44.24 -17.12
CA SER A 316 0.67 -44.89 -15.80
C SER A 316 -0.58 -45.65 -15.39
N ARG A 317 -1.75 -45.31 -15.92
CA ARG A 317 -3.03 -46.01 -15.68
C ARG A 317 -3.21 -47.27 -16.59
N ARG A 318 -2.46 -47.38 -17.67
CA ARG A 318 -2.50 -48.55 -18.56
C ARG A 318 -1.51 -49.63 -18.16
N GLU A 319 -0.51 -49.29 -17.33
CA GLU A 319 0.50 -50.22 -16.84
C GLU A 319 0.17 -50.82 -15.43
N ASN A 320 -0.93 -50.41 -14.83
CA ASN A 320 -1.51 -50.97 -13.59
C ASN A 320 -2.87 -51.64 -13.88
#